data_b453119db19d33153119672e18c696a6
#
_entry.id   b453119db19d33153119672e18c696a6
#
_cell.length_a   1.000
_cell.length_b   1.000
_cell.length_c   1.000
_cell.angle_alpha   90.00
_cell.angle_beta   90.00
_cell.angle_gamma   90.00
#
_symmetry.space_group_name_H-M   'P 1'
#
loop_
_entity.id
_entity.type
_entity.pdbx_description
1 polymer ?
#
loop_
_entity_poly.entity_id
_entity_poly.type
_entity_poly.pdbx_seq_one_letter_code
_entity_poly.pdbx_strand_id
1 'polypeptide(L)'
;MSNVGIIGGADGPTAIFVTSALPRMLNPWGMAIILLMMIPNVIFALRHRNMENRCKSRFINILEQIGRYGCFILMIICIGLDKFGFGSVEDFLIYLFGSALLLLAYFIFWILYGRSPSRKKALALAIIPCCLFLLCGVTLRQWPLVVFSMLFCVGHICVTLS
;
A
#
# COMPACT_ATOMS: atom_id res chain seq x y z
N MET A 1 21.49 16.67 7.27
CA MET A 1 21.86 17.99 6.68
C MET A 1 20.60 18.59 6.07
N SER A 2 20.15 19.72 6.60
CA SER A 2 19.01 20.47 6.08
C SER A 2 19.45 21.24 4.84
N ASN A 3 18.87 20.95 3.68
CA ASN A 3 19.09 21.77 2.50
C ASN A 3 18.15 22.97 2.57
N VAL A 4 18.72 24.16 2.73
CA VAL A 4 18.01 25.43 2.61
C VAL A 4 18.10 25.86 1.14
N GLY A 5 16.97 25.81 0.43
CA GLY A 5 16.85 26.38 -0.91
C GLY A 5 16.37 27.83 -0.81
N ILE A 6 17.15 28.78 -1.29
CA ILE A 6 16.75 30.19 -1.41
C ILE A 6 16.25 30.39 -2.83
N ILE A 7 14.97 30.66 -3.03
CA ILE A 7 14.39 31.06 -4.31
C ILE A 7 13.97 32.53 -4.14
N GLY A 8 14.73 33.44 -4.71
CA GLY A 8 14.41 34.86 -4.75
C GLY A 8 15.15 35.56 -5.87
N GLY A 9 14.43 36.38 -6.63
CA GLY A 9 15.01 37.35 -7.56
C GLY A 9 15.30 38.68 -6.84
N ALA A 10 16.02 39.62 -7.49
CA ALA A 10 16.54 40.85 -6.90
C ALA A 10 15.52 41.81 -6.30
N ASP A 11 14.21 41.61 -6.52
CA ASP A 11 13.16 42.61 -6.24
C ASP A 11 11.93 42.09 -5.46
N GLY A 12 12.02 40.96 -4.74
CA GLY A 12 10.84 40.39 -4.04
C GLY A 12 11.14 39.80 -2.66
N PRO A 13 10.11 39.59 -1.81
CA PRO A 13 10.28 38.99 -0.50
C PRO A 13 10.78 37.55 -0.64
N THR A 14 11.90 37.29 -0.02
CA THR A 14 12.57 35.96 -0.05
C THR A 14 11.73 34.97 0.76
N ALA A 15 11.11 34.02 0.11
CA ALA A 15 10.47 32.90 0.77
C ALA A 15 11.54 31.84 1.11
N ILE A 16 11.84 31.70 2.40
CA ILE A 16 12.73 30.64 2.89
C ILE A 16 11.89 29.38 3.11
N PHE A 17 11.99 28.42 2.23
CA PHE A 17 11.45 27.09 2.44
C PHE A 17 12.46 26.24 3.20
N VAL A 18 12.25 26.08 4.49
CA VAL A 18 12.96 25.05 5.26
C VAL A 18 12.21 23.72 5.02
N THR A 19 12.63 22.96 4.04
CA THR A 19 12.23 21.57 3.93
C THR A 19 12.98 20.79 5.01
N SER A 20 12.32 20.48 6.12
CA SER A 20 12.77 19.42 7.02
C SER A 20 12.82 18.13 6.19
N ALA A 21 14.01 17.67 5.86
CA ALA A 21 14.21 16.42 5.18
C ALA A 21 13.76 15.28 6.13
N LEU A 22 12.50 14.88 6.03
CA LEU A 22 12.13 13.52 6.41
C LEU A 22 13.15 12.60 5.72
N PRO A 23 13.66 11.58 6.40
CA PRO A 23 14.63 10.69 5.79
C PRO A 23 14.07 10.26 4.43
N ARG A 24 14.83 10.52 3.36
CA ARG A 24 14.41 10.31 1.97
C ARG A 24 13.99 8.87 1.65
N MET A 25 14.11 7.99 2.63
CA MET A 25 13.72 6.59 2.58
C MET A 25 12.26 6.33 2.99
N LEU A 26 11.56 7.30 3.61
CA LEU A 26 10.18 7.10 4.06
C LEU A 26 9.19 7.62 3.02
N ASN A 27 8.20 6.77 2.71
CA ASN A 27 7.07 7.11 1.87
C ASN A 27 5.83 7.43 2.73
N PRO A 28 5.52 8.70 3.01
CA PRO A 28 4.37 9.07 3.84
C PRO A 28 3.03 8.71 3.18
N TRP A 29 2.96 8.74 1.85
CA TRP A 29 1.78 8.34 1.11
C TRP A 29 1.51 6.83 1.23
N GLY A 30 2.57 6.02 1.11
CA GLY A 30 2.48 4.57 1.31
C GLY A 30 2.05 4.21 2.73
N MET A 31 2.56 4.92 3.73
CA MET A 31 2.14 4.76 5.11
C MET A 31 0.66 5.10 5.31
N ALA A 32 0.18 6.21 4.73
CA ALA A 32 -1.23 6.59 4.79
C ALA A 32 -2.13 5.55 4.13
N ILE A 33 -1.75 5.03 2.96
CA ILE A 33 -2.48 3.97 2.25
C ILE A 33 -2.62 2.72 3.11
N ILE A 34 -1.52 2.25 3.74
CA ILE A 34 -1.54 1.08 4.62
C ILE A 34 -2.43 1.31 5.82
N LEU A 35 -2.31 2.45 6.50
CA LEU A 35 -3.15 2.77 7.66
C LEU A 35 -4.63 2.76 7.29
N LEU A 36 -5.01 3.40 6.18
CA LEU A 36 -6.40 3.39 5.69
C LEU A 36 -6.88 1.98 5.37
N MET A 37 -6.07 1.17 4.69
CA MET A 37 -6.42 -0.20 4.32
C MET A 37 -6.55 -1.11 5.55
N MET A 38 -5.81 -0.84 6.64
CA MET A 38 -5.88 -1.63 7.88
C MET A 38 -7.17 -1.39 8.65
N ILE A 39 -7.84 -0.23 8.50
CA ILE A 39 -9.06 0.10 9.26
C ILE A 39 -10.13 -1.00 9.14
N PRO A 40 -10.64 -1.36 7.95
CA PRO A 40 -11.68 -2.37 7.84
C PRO A 40 -11.19 -3.77 8.26
N ASN A 41 -9.90 -4.10 8.03
CA ASN A 41 -9.33 -5.37 8.47
C ASN A 41 -9.34 -5.51 10.00
N VAL A 42 -8.94 -4.46 10.71
CA VAL A 42 -8.95 -4.45 12.18
C VAL A 42 -10.38 -4.53 12.71
N ILE A 43 -11.31 -3.75 12.14
CA ILE A 43 -12.74 -3.80 12.53
C ILE A 43 -13.29 -5.21 12.34
N PHE A 44 -12.98 -5.85 11.21
CA PHE A 44 -13.43 -7.22 10.94
C PHE A 44 -12.81 -8.22 11.90
N ALA A 45 -11.51 -8.15 12.16
CA ALA A 45 -10.81 -9.03 13.10
C ALA A 45 -11.36 -8.90 14.53
N LEU A 46 -11.68 -7.68 14.98
CA LEU A 46 -12.28 -7.45 16.31
C LEU A 46 -13.71 -8.01 16.41
N ARG A 47 -14.50 -7.90 15.32
CA ARG A 47 -15.88 -8.43 15.30
C ARG A 47 -15.94 -9.95 15.17
N HIS A 48 -14.95 -10.56 14.52
CA HIS A 48 -14.93 -11.99 14.20
C HIS A 48 -13.74 -12.70 14.83
N ARG A 49 -13.44 -12.39 16.07
CA ARG A 49 -12.27 -12.88 16.82
C ARG A 49 -12.13 -14.42 16.88
N ASN A 50 -13.25 -15.14 16.74
CA ASN A 50 -13.32 -16.61 16.85
C ASN A 50 -13.32 -17.33 15.49
N MET A 51 -13.07 -16.62 14.37
CA MET A 51 -12.98 -17.30 13.07
C MET A 51 -11.64 -18.01 12.92
N GLU A 52 -11.72 -19.33 12.81
CA GLU A 52 -10.54 -20.14 12.51
C GLU A 52 -10.10 -19.97 11.05
N ASN A 53 -8.78 -19.96 10.84
CA ASN A 53 -8.21 -19.94 9.50
C ASN A 53 -8.52 -21.29 8.82
N ARG A 54 -9.30 -21.25 7.74
CA ARG A 54 -9.72 -22.46 7.00
C ARG A 54 -8.60 -23.08 6.19
N CYS A 55 -7.56 -22.33 5.85
CA CYS A 55 -6.45 -22.86 5.07
C CYS A 55 -5.58 -23.78 5.92
N LYS A 56 -5.60 -25.09 5.60
CA LYS A 56 -4.82 -26.13 6.31
C LYS A 56 -3.34 -26.14 5.93
N SER A 57 -2.95 -25.51 4.83
CA SER A 57 -1.57 -25.48 4.37
C SER A 57 -0.76 -24.42 5.10
N ARG A 58 0.15 -24.86 5.98
CA ARG A 58 1.08 -23.98 6.68
C ARG A 58 1.97 -23.17 5.72
N PHE A 59 2.40 -23.81 4.61
CA PHE A 59 3.26 -23.16 3.62
C PHE A 59 2.57 -21.95 2.97
N ILE A 60 1.31 -22.11 2.54
CA ILE A 60 0.55 -21.02 1.91
C ILE A 60 0.31 -19.88 2.91
N ASN A 61 -0.01 -20.20 4.16
CA ASN A 61 -0.18 -19.21 5.21
C ASN A 61 1.12 -18.42 5.49
N ILE A 62 2.27 -19.10 5.54
CA ILE A 62 3.58 -18.45 5.72
C ILE A 62 3.90 -17.56 4.51
N LEU A 63 3.69 -18.06 3.30
CA LEU A 63 3.92 -17.32 2.06
C LEU A 63 3.09 -16.03 2.02
N GLU A 64 1.81 -16.13 2.38
CA GLU A 64 0.91 -14.97 2.48
C GLU A 64 1.39 -13.96 3.52
N GLN A 65 1.81 -14.41 4.70
CA GLN A 65 2.32 -13.52 5.76
C GLN A 65 3.62 -12.83 5.35
N ILE A 66 4.58 -13.56 4.77
CA ILE A 66 5.82 -12.98 4.26
C ILE A 66 5.53 -11.93 3.19
N GLY A 67 4.66 -12.25 2.22
CA GLY A 67 4.24 -11.32 1.19
C GLY A 67 3.58 -10.07 1.76
N ARG A 68 2.65 -10.22 2.71
CA ARG A 68 1.92 -9.13 3.35
C ARG A 68 2.85 -8.17 4.09
N TYR A 69 3.66 -8.69 5.01
CA TYR A 69 4.58 -7.85 5.79
C TYR A 69 5.69 -7.25 4.91
N GLY A 70 6.17 -7.99 3.91
CA GLY A 70 7.09 -7.46 2.90
C GLY A 70 6.51 -6.26 2.16
N CYS A 71 5.26 -6.35 1.69
CA CYS A 71 4.55 -5.22 1.08
C CYS A 71 4.42 -4.04 2.04
N PHE A 72 4.04 -4.26 3.30
CA PHE A 72 3.87 -3.19 4.28
C PHE A 72 5.18 -2.45 4.54
N ILE A 73 6.27 -3.18 4.76
CA ILE A 73 7.58 -2.59 5.02
C ILE A 73 8.06 -1.80 3.79
N LEU A 74 7.95 -2.39 2.59
CA LEU A 74 8.43 -1.78 1.36
C LEU A 74 7.56 -0.61 0.87
N MET A 75 6.28 -0.56 1.25
CA MET A 75 5.43 0.61 1.01
C MET A 75 5.84 1.81 1.86
N ILE A 76 6.34 1.56 3.08
CA ILE A 76 6.78 2.61 4.01
C ILE A 76 8.23 3.00 3.73
N ILE A 77 9.08 2.00 3.46
CA ILE A 77 10.53 2.18 3.28
C ILE A 77 10.89 1.91 1.82
N CYS A 78 11.37 2.95 1.13
CA CYS A 78 11.88 2.82 -0.24
C CYS A 78 13.31 2.28 -0.20
N ILE A 79 13.49 1.00 -0.54
CA ILE A 79 14.79 0.34 -0.59
C ILE A 79 15.34 0.40 -2.02
N GLY A 80 16.58 0.84 -2.18
CA GLY A 80 17.31 0.82 -3.47
C GLY A 80 17.16 2.06 -4.33
N LEU A 81 16.45 3.07 -3.86
CA LEU A 81 16.43 4.40 -4.46
C LEU A 81 17.08 5.38 -3.48
N ASP A 82 18.12 6.09 -3.92
CA ASP A 82 18.77 7.13 -3.11
C ASP A 82 17.81 8.28 -2.74
N LYS A 83 16.64 8.31 -3.36
CA LYS A 83 15.62 9.34 -3.15
C LYS A 83 14.24 8.73 -3.35
N PHE A 84 13.34 8.88 -2.35
CA PHE A 84 11.91 8.73 -2.58
C PHE A 84 11.51 9.77 -3.65
N GLY A 85 10.92 9.30 -4.73
CA GLY A 85 10.47 10.16 -5.81
C GLY A 85 9.83 9.36 -6.93
N PHE A 86 9.07 10.06 -7.75
CA PHE A 86 8.45 9.50 -8.95
C PHE A 86 9.32 9.82 -10.16
N GLY A 87 9.36 8.90 -11.14
CA GLY A 87 10.13 9.09 -12.36
C GLY A 87 9.58 10.19 -13.27
N SER A 88 8.25 10.43 -13.16
CA SER A 88 7.54 11.46 -13.91
C SER A 88 6.33 11.98 -13.13
N VAL A 89 5.77 13.10 -13.57
CA VAL A 89 4.51 13.64 -13.03
C VAL A 89 3.36 12.66 -13.29
N GLU A 90 3.39 11.97 -14.41
CA GLU A 90 2.40 10.95 -14.77
C GLU A 90 2.43 9.78 -13.80
N ASP A 91 3.62 9.27 -13.45
CA ASP A 91 3.78 8.21 -12.44
C ASP A 91 3.17 8.63 -11.10
N PHE A 92 3.40 9.88 -10.69
CA PHE A 92 2.81 10.44 -9.47
C PHE A 92 1.28 10.51 -9.53
N LEU A 93 0.71 10.99 -10.64
CA LEU A 93 -0.74 11.07 -10.81
C LEU A 93 -1.38 9.68 -10.83
N ILE A 94 -0.77 8.73 -11.54
CA ILE A 94 -1.23 7.34 -11.58
C ILE A 94 -1.17 6.72 -10.17
N TYR A 95 -0.09 6.95 -9.44
CA TYR A 95 0.05 6.50 -8.06
C TYR A 95 -1.05 7.08 -7.17
N LEU A 96 -1.27 8.39 -7.22
CA LEU A 96 -2.22 9.09 -6.35
C LEU A 96 -3.67 8.71 -6.67
N PHE A 97 -4.09 8.87 -7.92
CA PHE A 97 -5.47 8.61 -8.33
C PHE A 97 -5.78 7.11 -8.39
N GLY A 98 -4.83 6.30 -8.87
CA GLY A 98 -4.99 4.85 -8.93
C GLY A 98 -5.11 4.23 -7.54
N SER A 99 -4.25 4.63 -6.59
CA SER A 99 -4.35 4.15 -5.21
C SER A 99 -5.61 4.64 -4.51
N ALA A 100 -6.03 5.88 -4.73
CA ALA A 100 -7.27 6.42 -4.18
C ALA A 100 -8.50 5.66 -4.70
N LEU A 101 -8.56 5.37 -6.00
CA LEU A 101 -9.63 4.61 -6.62
C LEU A 101 -9.69 3.17 -6.08
N LEU A 102 -8.53 2.51 -5.97
CA LEU A 102 -8.46 1.15 -5.42
C LEU A 102 -8.84 1.11 -3.94
N LEU A 103 -8.42 2.10 -3.13
CA LEU A 103 -8.86 2.22 -1.74
C LEU A 103 -10.36 2.45 -1.64
N LEU A 104 -10.93 3.33 -2.46
CA LEU A 104 -12.37 3.56 -2.50
C LEU A 104 -13.13 2.28 -2.84
N ALA A 105 -12.70 1.56 -3.89
CA ALA A 105 -13.25 0.26 -4.24
C ALA A 105 -13.15 -0.74 -3.08
N TYR A 106 -12.00 -0.78 -2.39
CA TYR A 106 -11.78 -1.63 -1.24
C TYR A 106 -12.78 -1.37 -0.12
N PHE A 107 -13.02 -0.10 0.24
CA PHE A 107 -14.01 0.26 1.25
C PHE A 107 -15.44 -0.09 0.82
N ILE A 108 -15.80 0.16 -0.44
CA ILE A 108 -17.11 -0.22 -0.98
C ILE A 108 -17.31 -1.73 -0.88
N PHE A 109 -16.33 -2.54 -1.30
CA PHE A 109 -16.42 -4.00 -1.21
C PHE A 109 -16.49 -4.50 0.24
N TRP A 110 -15.83 -3.84 1.21
CA TRP A 110 -15.98 -4.15 2.63
C TRP A 110 -17.40 -3.89 3.14
N ILE A 111 -18.02 -2.78 2.76
CA ILE A 111 -19.41 -2.46 3.10
C ILE A 111 -20.35 -3.50 2.49
N LEU A 112 -20.16 -3.83 1.21
CA LEU A 112 -20.96 -4.83 0.51
C LEU A 112 -20.80 -6.24 1.10
N TYR A 113 -19.60 -6.60 1.52
CA TYR A 113 -19.30 -7.87 2.15
C TYR A 113 -19.95 -7.95 3.54
N GLY A 114 -19.88 -6.87 4.32
CA GLY A 114 -20.52 -6.80 5.63
C GLY A 114 -22.05 -6.91 5.58
N ARG A 115 -22.69 -6.44 4.50
CA ARG A 115 -24.15 -6.57 4.31
C ARG A 115 -24.58 -7.97 3.86
N SER A 116 -23.85 -8.57 2.95
CA SER A 116 -24.13 -9.90 2.40
C SER A 116 -22.85 -10.60 2.01
N PRO A 117 -22.28 -11.46 2.89
CA PRO A 117 -21.06 -12.20 2.59
C PRO A 117 -21.24 -13.11 1.39
N SER A 118 -20.29 -13.08 0.44
CA SER A 118 -20.26 -13.99 -0.69
C SER A 118 -18.82 -14.28 -1.13
N ARG A 119 -18.57 -15.44 -1.72
CA ARG A 119 -17.24 -15.84 -2.23
C ARG A 119 -16.69 -14.84 -3.25
N LYS A 120 -17.53 -14.30 -4.12
CA LYS A 120 -17.11 -13.31 -5.13
C LYS A 120 -16.62 -12.02 -4.49
N LYS A 121 -17.30 -11.53 -3.44
CA LYS A 121 -16.90 -10.33 -2.70
C LYS A 121 -15.64 -10.58 -1.88
N ALA A 122 -15.50 -11.74 -1.25
CA ALA A 122 -14.28 -12.13 -0.57
C ALA A 122 -13.08 -12.15 -1.52
N LEU A 123 -13.25 -12.72 -2.72
CA LEU A 123 -12.22 -12.72 -3.75
C LEU A 123 -11.87 -11.30 -4.23
N ALA A 124 -12.85 -10.43 -4.44
CA ALA A 124 -12.60 -9.03 -4.78
C ALA A 124 -11.78 -8.32 -3.69
N LEU A 125 -12.12 -8.54 -2.40
CA LEU A 125 -11.37 -8.01 -1.25
C LEU A 125 -9.94 -8.57 -1.17
N ALA A 126 -9.68 -9.74 -1.72
CA ALA A 126 -8.34 -10.30 -1.80
C ALA A 126 -7.54 -9.71 -2.97
N ILE A 127 -8.18 -9.47 -4.13
CA ILE A 127 -7.50 -8.98 -5.33
C ILE A 127 -7.17 -7.49 -5.23
N ILE A 128 -8.06 -6.66 -4.68
CA ILE A 128 -7.87 -5.20 -4.64
C ILE A 128 -6.57 -4.79 -3.93
N PRO A 129 -6.22 -5.30 -2.73
CA PRO A 129 -4.94 -5.00 -2.10
C PRO A 129 -3.73 -5.44 -2.92
N CYS A 130 -3.84 -6.59 -3.61
CA CYS A 130 -2.77 -7.07 -4.50
C CYS A 130 -2.52 -6.08 -5.65
N CYS A 131 -3.59 -5.63 -6.31
CA CYS A 131 -3.50 -4.63 -7.38
C CYS A 131 -2.94 -3.30 -6.86
N LEU A 132 -3.31 -2.90 -5.64
CA LEU A 132 -2.84 -1.68 -5.03
C LEU A 132 -1.33 -1.72 -4.76
N PHE A 133 -0.81 -2.79 -4.15
CA PHE A 133 0.64 -2.93 -3.92
C PHE A 133 1.42 -3.04 -5.23
N LEU A 134 0.87 -3.74 -6.22
CA LEU A 134 1.49 -3.86 -7.53
C LEU A 134 1.57 -2.50 -8.24
N LEU A 135 0.47 -1.74 -8.25
CA LEU A 135 0.42 -0.39 -8.79
C LEU A 135 1.49 0.51 -8.13
N CYS A 136 1.53 0.52 -6.80
CA CYS A 136 2.51 1.30 -6.05
C CYS A 136 3.95 0.86 -6.35
N GLY A 137 4.21 -0.44 -6.45
CA GLY A 137 5.54 -0.97 -6.77
C GLY A 137 6.03 -0.57 -8.17
N VAL A 138 5.14 -0.60 -9.15
CA VAL A 138 5.45 -0.23 -10.54
C VAL A 138 5.68 1.28 -10.66
N THR A 139 4.78 2.11 -10.13
CA THR A 139 4.86 3.58 -10.23
C THR A 139 6.05 4.15 -9.46
N LEU A 140 6.42 3.54 -8.33
CA LEU A 140 7.62 3.89 -7.57
C LEU A 140 8.90 3.23 -8.12
N ARG A 141 8.79 2.39 -9.16
CA ARG A 141 9.90 1.59 -9.72
C ARG A 141 10.62 0.74 -8.66
N GLN A 142 9.89 0.33 -7.64
CA GLN A 142 10.39 -0.41 -6.50
C GLN A 142 10.22 -1.92 -6.74
N TRP A 143 11.14 -2.53 -7.47
CA TRP A 143 11.08 -3.94 -7.87
C TRP A 143 10.90 -4.92 -6.70
N PRO A 144 11.55 -4.75 -5.55
CA PRO A 144 11.27 -5.61 -4.39
C PRO A 144 9.79 -5.60 -3.99
N LEU A 145 9.12 -4.43 -4.00
CA LEU A 145 7.70 -4.32 -3.71
C LEU A 145 6.85 -5.09 -4.74
N VAL A 146 7.22 -5.04 -6.01
CA VAL A 146 6.55 -5.81 -7.08
C VAL A 146 6.64 -7.31 -6.80
N VAL A 147 7.83 -7.82 -6.46
CA VAL A 147 8.04 -9.24 -6.15
C VAL A 147 7.21 -9.66 -4.93
N PHE A 148 7.26 -8.90 -3.84
CA PHE A 148 6.48 -9.21 -2.63
C PHE A 148 4.96 -9.10 -2.86
N SER A 149 4.52 -8.17 -3.72
CA SER A 149 3.10 -8.06 -4.08
C SER A 149 2.60 -9.28 -4.85
N MET A 150 3.43 -9.86 -5.73
CA MET A 150 3.09 -11.10 -6.43
C MET A 150 3.02 -12.30 -5.46
N LEU A 151 3.99 -12.44 -4.55
CA LEU A 151 3.96 -13.46 -3.51
C LEU A 151 2.71 -13.34 -2.63
N PHE A 152 2.41 -12.12 -2.20
CA PHE A 152 1.20 -11.83 -1.43
C PHE A 152 -0.06 -12.19 -2.21
N CYS A 153 -0.14 -11.82 -3.48
CA CYS A 153 -1.29 -12.10 -4.33
C CYS A 153 -1.59 -13.61 -4.40
N VAL A 154 -0.58 -14.42 -4.70
CA VAL A 154 -0.73 -15.88 -4.76
C VAL A 154 -1.19 -16.44 -3.41
N GLY A 155 -0.49 -16.10 -2.32
CA GLY A 155 -0.84 -16.58 -0.98
C GLY A 155 -2.23 -16.15 -0.55
N HIS A 156 -2.56 -14.87 -0.73
CA HIS A 156 -3.82 -14.29 -0.26
C HIS A 156 -5.05 -14.80 -1.02
N ILE A 157 -4.94 -15.00 -2.33
CA ILE A 157 -6.01 -15.59 -3.14
C ILE A 157 -6.19 -17.07 -2.74
N CYS A 158 -5.10 -17.84 -2.59
CA CYS A 158 -5.19 -19.24 -2.18
C CYS A 158 -5.84 -19.41 -0.80
N VAL A 159 -5.47 -18.56 0.18
CA VAL A 159 -6.09 -18.57 1.52
C VAL A 159 -7.57 -18.20 1.45
N THR A 160 -7.94 -17.22 0.61
CA THR A 160 -9.33 -16.77 0.48
C THR A 160 -10.23 -17.81 -0.20
N LEU A 161 -9.68 -18.63 -1.10
CA LEU A 161 -10.43 -19.67 -1.82
C LEU A 161 -10.53 -21.00 -1.06
N SER A 162 -9.69 -21.22 -0.03
CA SER A 162 -9.71 -22.40 0.83
C SER A 162 -10.88 -22.38 1.81
#